data_571ed75f971a48d085a9da20c6abe879
#
_entry.id   571ed75f971a48d085a9da20c6abe879
#
_cell.length_a   1.000
_cell.length_b   1.000
_cell.length_c   1.000
_cell.angle_alpha   90.00
_cell.angle_beta   90.00
_cell.angle_gamma   90.00
#
_symmetry.space_group_name_H-M   'P 1'
#
loop_
_entity.id
_entity.type
_entity.pdbx_description
1 polymer ?
#
loop_
_entity_poly.entity_id
_entity_poly.type
_entity_poly.pdbx_seq_one_letter_code
_entity_poly.pdbx_strand_id
1 'polypeptide(L)'
;ATYRVRIYNNDALRGSYVFKTLGLGGSEILFVEATETGVIDLSTLLSNFVKEKECSNVTVQLTPGAVYKVSELKIPGLDNILFTSTEANENNRPQLIVTNKISLASPIQSLSFEFVCLNGNGEASYMTDWKNSSYAQSISFTGCAIQNIKRTLVRISDGSGVFMTDITIDNCVISEVGTDGYGMINFGKNIDQLEKVSITNST
;
A
#
# COMPACT_ATOMS: atom_id res chain seq x y z
N ALA A 1 -13.20 17.88 -7.38
CA ALA A 1 -12.93 19.26 -7.85
C ALA A 1 -11.46 19.63 -7.61
N THR A 2 -10.89 20.46 -8.48
CA THR A 2 -9.53 20.97 -8.29
C THR A 2 -9.62 22.38 -7.71
N TYR A 3 -8.91 22.62 -6.64
CA TYR A 3 -8.85 23.90 -5.97
C TYR A 3 -7.46 24.50 -6.04
N ARG A 4 -7.40 25.81 -6.13
CA ARG A 4 -6.15 26.56 -6.02
C ARG A 4 -6.23 27.50 -4.84
N VAL A 5 -5.40 27.29 -3.82
CA VAL A 5 -5.21 28.26 -2.72
C VAL A 5 -4.04 29.16 -3.09
N ARG A 6 -4.26 30.45 -3.00
CA ARG A 6 -3.21 31.46 -3.16
C ARG A 6 -3.04 32.19 -1.83
N ILE A 7 -1.81 32.30 -1.39
CA ILE A 7 -1.45 32.96 -0.14
C ILE A 7 -0.84 34.30 -0.49
N TYR A 8 -1.41 35.36 0.05
CA TYR A 8 -0.96 36.75 -0.14
C TYR A 8 -0.48 37.34 1.19
N ASN A 9 0.49 38.23 1.11
CA ASN A 9 0.89 39.09 2.19
C ASN A 9 1.05 40.51 1.63
N ASN A 10 0.23 41.46 2.08
CA ASN A 10 0.16 42.82 1.55
C ASN A 10 0.04 42.85 0.02
N ASP A 11 -0.95 42.15 -0.51
CA ASP A 11 -1.23 42.00 -1.95
C ASP A 11 -0.13 41.28 -2.78
N ALA A 12 1.01 40.96 -2.20
CA ALA A 12 2.04 40.17 -2.85
C ALA A 12 1.76 38.69 -2.72
N LEU A 13 1.67 37.97 -3.85
CA LEU A 13 1.52 36.49 -3.85
C LEU A 13 2.76 35.85 -3.24
N ARG A 14 2.57 35.11 -2.15
CA ARG A 14 3.63 34.38 -1.44
C ARG A 14 3.68 32.91 -1.73
N GLY A 15 2.59 32.33 -2.16
CA GLY A 15 2.54 30.94 -2.54
C GLY A 15 1.23 30.59 -3.24
N SER A 16 1.27 29.54 -4.02
CA SER A 16 0.08 28.98 -4.66
C SER A 16 0.15 27.46 -4.57
N TYR A 17 -0.90 26.88 -4.00
CA TYR A 17 -1.04 25.43 -3.89
C TYR A 17 -2.26 25.01 -4.70
N VAL A 18 -2.08 24.00 -5.53
CA VAL A 18 -3.17 23.35 -6.24
C VAL A 18 -3.39 22.01 -5.56
N PHE A 19 -4.61 21.81 -5.05
CA PHE A 19 -5.02 20.51 -4.55
C PHE A 19 -6.32 20.09 -5.24
N LYS A 20 -6.41 18.83 -5.51
CA LYS A 20 -7.60 18.19 -6.03
C LYS A 20 -8.31 17.59 -4.83
N THR A 21 -9.52 18.06 -4.51
CA THR A 21 -10.32 17.24 -3.60
C THR A 21 -10.58 15.92 -4.31
N LEU A 22 -10.35 14.85 -3.60
CA LEU A 22 -10.91 13.57 -4.00
C LEU A 22 -12.37 13.83 -4.33
N GLY A 23 -12.78 13.47 -5.54
CA GLY A 23 -14.20 13.48 -5.86
C GLY A 23 -14.92 12.78 -4.71
N LEU A 24 -16.14 13.17 -4.41
CA LEU A 24 -17.02 12.46 -3.47
C LEU A 24 -17.41 11.05 -4.00
N GLY A 25 -16.59 10.43 -4.83
CA GLY A 25 -16.57 9.00 -5.03
C GLY A 25 -16.27 8.39 -3.67
N GLY A 26 -17.30 7.95 -2.97
CA GLY A 26 -17.20 7.41 -1.64
C GLY A 26 -16.16 6.30 -1.58
N SER A 27 -15.61 6.04 -0.42
CA SER A 27 -14.78 4.85 -0.21
C SER A 27 -15.67 3.63 -0.45
N GLU A 28 -15.44 2.94 -1.54
CA GLU A 28 -16.16 1.71 -1.90
C GLU A 28 -15.56 0.52 -1.17
N ILE A 29 -16.41 -0.42 -0.76
CA ILE A 29 -15.99 -1.60 -0.04
C ILE A 29 -16.12 -2.82 -0.97
N LEU A 30 -15.02 -3.48 -1.24
CA LEU A 30 -14.97 -4.76 -1.91
C LEU A 30 -14.87 -5.89 -0.87
N PHE A 31 -15.95 -6.61 -0.67
CA PHE A 31 -15.94 -7.83 0.15
C PHE A 31 -15.45 -9.00 -0.68
N VAL A 32 -14.44 -9.72 -0.18
CA VAL A 32 -13.89 -10.90 -0.85
C VAL A 32 -14.03 -12.10 0.07
N GLU A 33 -15.03 -12.91 -0.21
CA GLU A 33 -15.26 -14.17 0.51
C GLU A 33 -14.22 -15.23 0.11
N ALA A 34 -13.90 -16.10 1.06
CA ALA A 34 -13.08 -17.28 0.76
C ALA A 34 -13.84 -18.24 -0.16
N THR A 35 -13.11 -18.85 -1.10
CA THR A 35 -13.65 -19.94 -1.91
C THR A 35 -13.15 -21.28 -1.40
N GLU A 36 -13.97 -22.32 -1.48
CA GLU A 36 -13.56 -23.70 -1.14
C GLU A 36 -12.50 -24.24 -2.10
N THR A 37 -12.39 -23.66 -3.29
CA THR A 37 -11.49 -24.11 -4.34
C THR A 37 -10.58 -23.00 -4.83
N GLY A 38 -9.31 -23.07 -4.45
CA GLY A 38 -8.25 -22.24 -5.01
C GLY A 38 -7.99 -20.93 -4.30
N VAL A 39 -6.91 -20.28 -4.70
CA VAL A 39 -6.45 -18.99 -4.16
C VAL A 39 -6.95 -17.88 -5.10
N ILE A 40 -7.71 -16.95 -4.55
CA ILE A 40 -8.26 -15.82 -5.29
C ILE A 40 -7.16 -14.81 -5.61
N ASP A 41 -7.07 -14.38 -6.88
CA ASP A 41 -6.21 -13.26 -7.28
C ASP A 41 -6.98 -11.94 -7.11
N LEU A 42 -6.55 -11.15 -6.13
CA LEU A 42 -7.16 -9.86 -5.81
C LEU A 42 -6.94 -8.80 -6.89
N SER A 43 -5.89 -8.92 -7.69
CA SER A 43 -5.56 -7.93 -8.71
C SER A 43 -6.67 -7.82 -9.76
N THR A 44 -7.15 -8.97 -10.24
CA THR A 44 -8.23 -9.04 -11.22
C THR A 44 -9.55 -8.56 -10.63
N LEU A 45 -9.90 -9.03 -9.42
CA LEU A 45 -11.16 -8.63 -8.76
C LEU A 45 -11.21 -7.13 -8.52
N LEU A 46 -10.14 -6.58 -7.97
CA LEU A 46 -10.04 -5.15 -7.67
C LEU A 46 -10.10 -4.30 -8.95
N SER A 47 -9.44 -4.73 -10.03
CA SER A 47 -9.49 -4.03 -11.31
C SER A 47 -10.91 -3.94 -11.87
N ASN A 48 -11.64 -5.05 -11.83
CA ASN A 48 -13.03 -5.11 -12.30
C ASN A 48 -13.94 -4.25 -11.42
N PHE A 49 -13.77 -4.34 -10.09
CA PHE A 49 -14.55 -3.56 -9.13
C PHE A 49 -14.37 -2.05 -9.31
N VAL A 50 -13.13 -1.59 -9.40
CA VAL A 50 -12.81 -0.16 -9.61
C VAL A 50 -13.43 0.36 -10.91
N LYS A 51 -13.35 -0.44 -11.98
CA LYS A 51 -13.94 -0.10 -13.27
C LYS A 51 -15.47 -0.05 -13.22
N GLU A 52 -16.11 -1.02 -12.54
CA GLU A 52 -17.58 -1.08 -12.39
C GLU A 52 -18.12 0.06 -11.54
N LYS A 53 -17.44 0.36 -10.42
CA LYS A 53 -17.86 1.40 -9.46
C LYS A 53 -17.39 2.80 -9.81
N GLU A 54 -16.48 2.94 -10.79
CA GLU A 54 -15.87 4.21 -11.16
C GLU A 54 -15.27 4.94 -9.94
N CYS A 55 -14.70 4.17 -8.99
CA CYS A 55 -14.18 4.68 -7.73
C CYS A 55 -12.65 4.79 -7.73
N SER A 56 -12.11 5.70 -6.91
CA SER A 56 -10.66 5.85 -6.72
C SER A 56 -10.18 5.46 -5.32
N ASN A 57 -11.11 5.20 -4.40
CA ASN A 57 -10.79 4.79 -3.02
C ASN A 57 -11.48 3.47 -2.73
N VAL A 58 -10.70 2.46 -2.34
CA VAL A 58 -11.24 1.12 -2.12
C VAL A 58 -10.73 0.54 -0.81
N THR A 59 -11.66 0.01 -0.02
CA THR A 59 -11.37 -0.89 1.10
C THR A 59 -11.66 -2.33 0.66
N VAL A 60 -10.64 -3.16 0.67
CA VAL A 60 -10.75 -4.60 0.36
C VAL A 60 -10.88 -5.35 1.68
N GLN A 61 -12.08 -5.84 1.98
CA GLN A 61 -12.35 -6.62 3.18
C GLN A 61 -12.26 -8.11 2.91
N LEU A 62 -11.38 -8.78 3.63
CA LEU A 62 -11.00 -10.18 3.42
C LEU A 62 -11.54 -11.07 4.53
N THR A 63 -11.94 -12.28 4.18
CA THR A 63 -12.38 -13.30 5.15
C THR A 63 -11.19 -13.73 6.05
N PRO A 64 -11.34 -13.71 7.37
CA PRO A 64 -10.32 -14.20 8.30
C PRO A 64 -9.84 -15.61 7.97
N GLY A 65 -8.53 -15.84 8.08
CA GLY A 65 -7.90 -17.13 7.83
C GLY A 65 -7.82 -17.59 6.37
N ALA A 66 -8.46 -16.87 5.44
CA ALA A 66 -8.42 -17.21 4.02
C ALA A 66 -7.08 -16.79 3.36
N VAL A 67 -6.80 -17.40 2.20
CA VAL A 67 -5.56 -17.16 1.45
C VAL A 67 -5.87 -16.53 0.11
N TYR A 68 -5.19 -15.43 -0.18
CA TYR A 68 -5.34 -14.65 -1.41
C TYR A 68 -3.98 -14.40 -2.05
N LYS A 69 -3.97 -14.09 -3.36
CA LYS A 69 -2.79 -13.58 -4.06
C LYS A 69 -2.94 -12.10 -4.34
N VAL A 70 -1.84 -11.37 -4.22
CA VAL A 70 -1.74 -9.97 -4.66
C VAL A 70 -0.35 -9.73 -5.24
N SER A 71 -0.30 -9.15 -6.43
CA SER A 71 0.98 -8.78 -7.05
C SER A 71 0.86 -7.50 -7.86
N GLU A 72 -0.08 -7.42 -8.77
CA GLU A 72 -0.24 -6.28 -9.65
C GLU A 72 -1.49 -5.47 -9.29
N LEU A 73 -1.26 -4.31 -8.69
CA LEU A 73 -2.29 -3.31 -8.45
C LEU A 73 -2.19 -2.19 -9.49
N LYS A 74 -1.93 -2.57 -10.75
CA LYS A 74 -1.80 -1.64 -11.88
C LYS A 74 -3.17 -1.21 -12.38
N ILE A 75 -3.93 -0.57 -11.52
CA ILE A 75 -5.31 -0.14 -11.77
C ILE A 75 -5.30 1.38 -11.95
N PRO A 76 -5.61 1.89 -13.15
CA PRO A 76 -5.66 3.32 -13.38
C PRO A 76 -6.72 4.01 -12.54
N GLY A 77 -6.41 5.21 -12.04
CA GLY A 77 -7.36 6.04 -11.30
C GLY A 77 -7.53 5.69 -9.82
N LEU A 78 -6.79 4.71 -9.30
CA LEU A 78 -6.73 4.49 -7.85
C LEU A 78 -5.94 5.60 -7.16
N ASP A 79 -6.51 6.09 -6.06
CA ASP A 79 -5.87 7.05 -5.15
C ASP A 79 -5.54 6.40 -3.79
N ASN A 80 -6.46 5.62 -3.23
CA ASN A 80 -6.27 4.98 -1.93
C ASN A 80 -6.73 3.53 -1.95
N ILE A 81 -5.93 2.65 -1.36
CA ILE A 81 -6.27 1.23 -1.18
C ILE A 81 -5.98 0.83 0.27
N LEU A 82 -6.98 0.23 0.91
CA LEU A 82 -6.84 -0.44 2.20
C LEU A 82 -7.18 -1.92 2.04
N PHE A 83 -6.25 -2.80 2.41
CA PHE A 83 -6.53 -4.22 2.62
C PHE A 83 -6.74 -4.47 4.11
N THR A 84 -7.88 -5.02 4.47
CA THR A 84 -8.20 -5.31 5.87
C THR A 84 -8.94 -6.64 6.01
N SER A 85 -8.94 -7.18 7.23
CA SER A 85 -9.79 -8.30 7.60
C SER A 85 -11.19 -7.81 7.94
N THR A 86 -12.22 -8.63 7.71
CA THR A 86 -13.57 -8.38 8.25
C THR A 86 -13.60 -8.41 9.79
N GLU A 87 -12.57 -8.99 10.41
CA GLU A 87 -12.38 -9.03 11.87
C GLU A 87 -10.96 -8.60 12.22
N ALA A 88 -10.81 -7.67 13.16
CA ALA A 88 -9.52 -7.26 13.69
C ALA A 88 -8.96 -8.35 14.65
N ASN A 89 -8.65 -9.55 14.10
CA ASN A 89 -8.20 -10.70 14.86
C ASN A 89 -6.77 -11.08 14.48
N GLU A 90 -5.84 -10.89 15.41
CA GLU A 90 -4.43 -11.18 15.21
C GLU A 90 -4.12 -12.68 15.06
N ASN A 91 -4.96 -13.55 15.57
CA ASN A 91 -4.78 -15.00 15.51
C ASN A 91 -5.34 -15.63 14.23
N ASN A 92 -6.13 -14.90 13.46
CA ASN A 92 -6.81 -15.41 12.28
C ASN A 92 -6.75 -14.40 11.11
N ARG A 93 -5.57 -13.82 10.86
CA ARG A 93 -5.38 -12.87 9.77
C ARG A 93 -5.57 -13.55 8.41
N PRO A 94 -6.29 -12.95 7.46
CA PRO A 94 -6.24 -13.41 6.07
C PRO A 94 -4.82 -13.26 5.52
N GLN A 95 -4.39 -14.24 4.72
CA GLN A 95 -3.05 -14.27 4.16
C GLN A 95 -3.02 -13.69 2.74
N LEU A 96 -2.18 -12.71 2.51
CA LEU A 96 -1.86 -12.15 1.21
C LEU A 96 -0.51 -12.70 0.73
N ILE A 97 -0.54 -13.63 -0.22
CA ILE A 97 0.67 -14.16 -0.85
C ILE A 97 1.13 -13.19 -1.93
N VAL A 98 2.35 -12.69 -1.79
CA VAL A 98 3.02 -11.85 -2.79
C VAL A 98 4.14 -12.66 -3.42
N THR A 99 3.96 -13.08 -4.67
CA THR A 99 4.93 -13.96 -5.35
C THR A 99 6.11 -13.21 -5.96
N ASN A 100 5.96 -11.93 -6.26
CA ASN A 100 7.03 -11.09 -6.79
C ASN A 100 7.14 -9.79 -6.00
N LYS A 101 6.28 -8.83 -6.30
CA LYS A 101 6.14 -7.56 -5.57
C LYS A 101 4.79 -6.93 -5.89
N ILE A 102 4.31 -6.07 -5.01
CA ILE A 102 3.16 -5.23 -5.28
C ILE A 102 3.58 -4.08 -6.21
N SER A 103 2.95 -3.99 -7.37
CA SER A 103 3.21 -2.97 -8.40
C SER A 103 1.97 -2.11 -8.63
N LEU A 104 2.17 -0.81 -8.80
CA LEU A 104 1.11 0.17 -9.08
C LEU A 104 1.18 0.65 -10.54
N ALA A 105 0.07 1.16 -11.10
CA ALA A 105 0.03 1.75 -12.44
C ALA A 105 0.65 3.15 -12.49
N SER A 106 0.47 3.91 -11.41
CA SER A 106 0.88 5.30 -11.24
C SER A 106 1.08 5.58 -9.75
N PRO A 107 1.63 6.73 -9.37
CA PRO A 107 1.62 7.16 -7.99
C PRO A 107 0.20 7.24 -7.43
N ILE A 108 0.01 6.72 -6.21
CA ILE A 108 -1.23 6.79 -5.43
C ILE A 108 -0.99 7.52 -4.12
N GLN A 109 -2.05 7.94 -3.43
CA GLN A 109 -1.93 8.64 -2.15
C GLN A 109 -1.59 7.67 -1.01
N SER A 110 -2.33 6.56 -0.89
CA SER A 110 -2.06 5.60 0.17
C SER A 110 -2.22 4.13 -0.25
N LEU A 111 -1.35 3.30 0.32
CA LEU A 111 -1.47 1.85 0.32
C LEU A 111 -1.40 1.38 1.78
N SER A 112 -2.47 0.81 2.28
CA SER A 112 -2.60 0.44 3.69
C SER A 112 -2.96 -1.03 3.87
N PHE A 113 -2.42 -1.62 4.92
CA PHE A 113 -2.69 -3.00 5.31
C PHE A 113 -3.02 -3.03 6.81
N GLU A 114 -4.16 -3.63 7.16
CA GLU A 114 -4.62 -3.74 8.54
C GLU A 114 -5.08 -5.17 8.86
N PHE A 115 -4.55 -5.76 9.92
CA PHE A 115 -4.89 -7.10 10.41
C PHE A 115 -4.82 -8.20 9.33
N VAL A 116 -3.82 -8.12 8.45
CA VAL A 116 -3.54 -9.12 7.41
C VAL A 116 -2.16 -9.74 7.61
N CYS A 117 -1.95 -10.92 7.06
CA CYS A 117 -0.64 -11.55 6.97
C CYS A 117 -0.06 -11.33 5.56
N LEU A 118 1.00 -10.55 5.45
CA LEU A 118 1.75 -10.36 4.22
C LEU A 118 2.85 -11.42 4.13
N ASN A 119 2.74 -12.32 3.18
CA ASN A 119 3.65 -13.46 3.02
C ASN A 119 4.33 -13.44 1.64
N GLY A 120 5.64 -13.27 1.63
CA GLY A 120 6.46 -13.35 0.41
C GLY A 120 6.69 -14.79 -0.08
N ASN A 121 6.16 -15.79 0.65
CA ASN A 121 6.25 -17.23 0.33
C ASN A 121 7.68 -17.72 0.09
N GLY A 122 8.70 -17.02 0.61
CA GLY A 122 10.09 -17.31 0.34
C GLY A 122 10.52 -17.09 -1.12
N GLU A 123 9.68 -16.47 -1.94
CA GLU A 123 9.94 -16.18 -3.36
C GLU A 123 10.13 -14.68 -3.61
N ALA A 124 9.30 -13.86 -2.98
CA ALA A 124 9.34 -12.41 -3.15
C ALA A 124 10.67 -11.82 -2.65
N SER A 125 11.39 -11.15 -3.54
CA SER A 125 12.56 -10.36 -3.13
C SER A 125 12.15 -9.09 -2.41
N TYR A 126 11.05 -8.48 -2.80
CA TYR A 126 10.53 -7.24 -2.23
C TYR A 126 9.03 -7.33 -2.05
N MET A 127 8.49 -6.76 -0.96
CA MET A 127 7.04 -6.56 -0.88
C MET A 127 6.61 -5.44 -1.83
N THR A 128 7.34 -4.32 -1.80
CA THR A 128 7.16 -3.19 -2.71
C THR A 128 8.50 -2.74 -3.27
N ASP A 129 8.49 -2.14 -4.47
CA ASP A 129 9.68 -1.58 -5.11
C ASP A 129 9.28 -0.32 -5.89
N TRP A 130 9.45 0.84 -5.25
CA TRP A 130 8.96 2.12 -5.73
C TRP A 130 9.96 2.86 -6.62
N LYS A 131 9.43 3.66 -7.53
CA LYS A 131 10.12 4.64 -8.37
C LYS A 131 9.14 5.73 -8.77
N ASN A 132 9.59 6.82 -9.39
CA ASN A 132 8.75 7.98 -9.71
C ASN A 132 7.46 7.67 -10.49
N SER A 133 7.41 6.60 -11.25
CA SER A 133 6.23 6.19 -12.02
C SER A 133 5.29 5.26 -11.26
N SER A 134 5.67 4.78 -10.06
CA SER A 134 4.93 3.74 -9.34
C SER A 134 5.32 3.74 -7.86
N TYR A 135 4.60 4.50 -7.05
CA TYR A 135 4.79 4.53 -5.59
C TYR A 135 3.50 4.93 -4.87
N ALA A 136 3.43 4.66 -3.59
CA ALA A 136 2.44 5.26 -2.71
C ALA A 136 3.07 6.41 -1.94
N GLN A 137 2.38 7.56 -1.82
CA GLN A 137 2.85 8.68 -1.00
C GLN A 137 2.89 8.31 0.48
N SER A 138 1.96 7.48 0.92
CA SER A 138 1.93 6.90 2.26
C SER A 138 1.79 5.39 2.16
N ILE A 139 2.55 4.64 2.98
CA ILE A 139 2.37 3.21 3.15
C ILE A 139 2.28 2.85 4.62
N SER A 140 1.27 2.07 5.00
CA SER A 140 1.06 1.69 6.38
C SER A 140 0.76 0.20 6.57
N PHE A 141 1.28 -0.34 7.67
CA PHE A 141 1.04 -1.69 8.15
C PHE A 141 0.62 -1.59 9.62
N THR A 142 -0.61 -2.00 9.94
CA THR A 142 -1.15 -1.94 11.29
C THR A 142 -1.68 -3.31 11.71
N GLY A 143 -1.23 -3.83 12.84
CA GLY A 143 -1.66 -5.14 13.33
C GLY A 143 -1.34 -6.30 12.41
N CYS A 144 -0.38 -6.16 11.49
CA CYS A 144 -0.04 -7.14 10.47
C CYS A 144 0.92 -8.21 10.98
N ALA A 145 0.89 -9.40 10.33
CA ALA A 145 2.02 -10.30 10.29
C ALA A 145 2.75 -10.11 8.95
N ILE A 146 4.08 -9.98 8.96
CA ILE A 146 4.89 -9.73 7.77
C ILE A 146 6.01 -10.76 7.74
N GLN A 147 6.04 -11.61 6.71
CA GLN A 147 6.96 -12.76 6.74
C GLN A 147 7.45 -13.25 5.38
N ASN A 148 8.56 -13.98 5.41
CA ASN A 148 9.12 -14.73 4.27
C ASN A 148 9.47 -13.83 3.06
N ILE A 149 10.07 -12.67 3.29
CA ILE A 149 10.52 -11.73 2.26
C ILE A 149 12.04 -11.77 2.20
N LYS A 150 12.62 -12.18 1.07
CA LYS A 150 14.07 -12.38 0.96
C LYS A 150 14.90 -11.12 1.23
N ARG A 151 14.44 -9.97 0.79
CA ARG A 151 15.23 -8.73 0.88
C ARG A 151 14.53 -7.66 1.69
N THR A 152 13.52 -6.98 1.13
CA THR A 152 13.05 -5.71 1.69
C THR A 152 11.54 -5.62 1.69
N LEU A 153 10.96 -5.13 2.77
CA LEU A 153 9.53 -4.82 2.86
C LEU A 153 9.20 -3.60 1.99
N VAL A 154 9.89 -2.49 2.21
CA VAL A 154 9.70 -1.27 1.40
C VAL A 154 11.02 -0.89 0.76
N ARG A 155 11.10 -1.06 -0.56
CA ARG A 155 12.23 -0.62 -1.36
C ARG A 155 11.85 0.58 -2.21
N ILE A 156 12.78 1.52 -2.35
CA ILE A 156 12.73 2.61 -3.32
C ILE A 156 13.97 2.46 -4.19
N SER A 157 13.79 1.90 -5.39
CA SER A 157 14.90 1.60 -6.30
C SER A 157 15.39 2.81 -7.08
N ASP A 158 14.51 3.78 -7.34
CA ASP A 158 14.82 5.08 -7.92
C ASP A 158 13.96 6.15 -7.25
N GLY A 159 14.60 6.95 -6.42
CA GLY A 159 13.94 7.97 -5.60
C GLY A 159 13.73 9.31 -6.30
N SER A 160 14.27 9.50 -7.51
CA SER A 160 14.08 10.73 -8.27
C SER A 160 12.61 10.93 -8.63
N GLY A 161 12.01 12.03 -8.18
CA GLY A 161 10.57 12.31 -8.35
C GLY A 161 9.67 11.50 -7.41
N VAL A 162 10.21 10.81 -6.41
CA VAL A 162 9.43 10.12 -5.37
C VAL A 162 9.27 11.05 -4.16
N PHE A 163 8.02 11.34 -3.82
CA PHE A 163 7.62 12.19 -2.71
C PHE A 163 6.73 11.39 -1.77
N MET A 164 7.29 10.93 -0.66
CA MET A 164 6.57 10.18 0.35
C MET A 164 6.35 11.01 1.62
N THR A 165 5.18 10.91 2.19
CA THR A 165 4.88 11.52 3.49
C THR A 165 5.28 10.59 4.61
N ASP A 166 4.91 9.31 4.53
CA ASP A 166 5.23 8.40 5.61
C ASP A 166 5.33 6.92 5.21
N ILE A 167 6.12 6.20 6.02
CA ILE A 167 6.16 4.75 6.10
C ILE A 167 5.84 4.40 7.56
N THR A 168 4.71 3.76 7.81
CA THR A 168 4.27 3.42 9.16
C THR A 168 4.16 1.91 9.34
N ILE A 169 4.74 1.40 10.42
CA ILE A 169 4.64 0.00 10.85
C ILE A 169 4.28 0.04 12.33
N ASP A 170 3.05 -0.38 12.66
CA ASP A 170 2.54 -0.33 14.03
C ASP A 170 1.88 -1.64 14.42
N ASN A 171 2.18 -2.12 15.63
CA ASN A 171 1.62 -3.36 16.19
C ASN A 171 1.79 -4.57 15.25
N CYS A 172 2.96 -4.71 14.60
CA CYS A 172 3.24 -5.78 13.64
C CYS A 172 4.17 -6.84 14.22
N VAL A 173 3.97 -8.09 13.78
CA VAL A 173 4.91 -9.19 13.98
C VAL A 173 5.66 -9.43 12.68
N ILE A 174 6.99 -9.31 12.71
CA ILE A 174 7.84 -9.36 11.52
C ILE A 174 8.84 -10.50 11.66
N SER A 175 8.84 -11.42 10.72
CA SER A 175 9.75 -12.56 10.72
C SER A 175 10.25 -12.90 9.32
N GLU A 176 11.48 -13.39 9.22
CA GLU A 176 12.04 -13.84 7.95
C GLU A 176 12.01 -12.74 6.84
N VAL A 177 12.27 -11.49 7.23
CA VAL A 177 12.39 -10.35 6.31
C VAL A 177 13.86 -9.93 6.24
N GLY A 178 14.39 -9.77 5.03
CA GLY A 178 15.79 -9.39 4.81
C GLY A 178 16.77 -10.56 4.92
N THR A 179 16.33 -11.78 4.70
CA THR A 179 17.16 -12.99 4.84
C THR A 179 18.37 -13.03 3.91
N ASP A 180 18.33 -12.29 2.79
CA ASP A 180 19.46 -12.10 1.88
C ASP A 180 20.43 -10.95 2.33
N GLY A 181 20.31 -10.48 3.57
CA GLY A 181 21.21 -9.46 4.15
C GLY A 181 20.80 -8.01 3.85
N TYR A 182 19.56 -7.76 3.49
CA TYR A 182 19.02 -6.43 3.26
C TYR A 182 18.23 -5.92 4.47
N GLY A 183 18.17 -4.58 4.61
CA GLY A 183 17.31 -3.96 5.62
C GLY A 183 15.83 -4.02 5.25
N MET A 184 14.97 -3.95 6.25
CA MET A 184 13.50 -3.96 6.08
C MET A 184 13.01 -2.79 5.20
N ILE A 185 13.64 -1.63 5.32
CA ILE A 185 13.42 -0.46 4.46
C ILE A 185 14.74 -0.16 3.76
N ASN A 186 14.72 -0.01 2.44
CA ASN A 186 15.94 0.20 1.64
C ASN A 186 15.73 1.29 0.58
N PHE A 187 16.56 2.30 0.63
CA PHE A 187 16.67 3.35 -0.38
C PHE A 187 17.85 3.04 -1.30
N GLY A 188 17.58 2.51 -2.48
CA GLY A 188 18.61 2.19 -3.47
C GLY A 188 19.30 3.42 -4.08
N LYS A 189 18.61 4.56 -4.06
CA LYS A 189 19.10 5.90 -4.43
C LYS A 189 18.45 6.94 -3.53
N ASN A 190 18.94 8.18 -3.60
CA ASN A 190 18.33 9.28 -2.88
C ASN A 190 16.87 9.44 -3.29
N ILE A 191 16.01 9.61 -2.32
CA ILE A 191 14.62 9.96 -2.47
C ILE A 191 14.49 11.49 -2.38
N ASP A 192 13.63 12.10 -3.18
CA ASP A 192 13.47 13.55 -3.18
C ASP A 192 12.82 14.02 -1.88
N GLN A 193 11.84 13.27 -1.38
CA GLN A 193 11.20 13.59 -0.12
C GLN A 193 10.70 12.32 0.59
N LEU A 194 11.02 12.19 1.87
CA LEU A 194 10.38 11.31 2.83
C LEU A 194 10.31 12.04 4.16
N GLU A 195 9.10 12.32 4.63
CA GLU A 195 8.92 13.13 5.83
C GLU A 195 9.06 12.31 7.11
N LYS A 196 8.56 11.06 7.11
CA LYS A 196 8.52 10.25 8.33
C LYS A 196 8.65 8.75 8.07
N VAL A 197 9.42 8.09 8.92
CA VAL A 197 9.37 6.64 9.14
C VAL A 197 9.02 6.40 10.59
N SER A 198 7.98 5.62 10.84
CA SER A 198 7.51 5.27 12.19
C SER A 198 7.40 3.77 12.33
N ILE A 199 8.12 3.20 13.28
CA ILE A 199 8.02 1.79 13.65
C ILE A 199 7.74 1.74 15.14
N THR A 200 6.54 1.31 15.49
CA THR A 200 6.05 1.31 16.88
C THR A 200 5.41 -0.03 17.23
N ASN A 201 5.51 -0.44 18.50
CA ASN A 201 4.84 -1.62 19.06
C ASN A 201 5.06 -2.92 18.26
N SER A 202 6.16 -3.03 17.51
CA SER A 202 6.41 -4.12 16.57
C SER A 202 7.62 -4.97 16.97
N THR A 203 7.58 -6.25 16.64
CA THR A 203 8.62 -7.24 16.98
C THR A 203 9.10 -8.00 15.74
#